data_00e5375c228b00def71a567c498310b5
#
_entry.id   00e5375c228b00def71a567c498310b5
#
_cell.length_a   1.000
_cell.length_b   1.000
_cell.length_c   1.000
_cell.angle_alpha   90.00
_cell.angle_beta   90.00
_cell.angle_gamma   90.00
#
_symmetry.space_group_name_H-M   'P 1'
#
loop_
_entity.id
_entity.type
_entity.pdbx_description
1 polymer ?
#
loop_
_entity_poly.entity_id
_entity_poly.type
_entity_poly.pdbx_seq_one_letter_code
_entity_poly.pdbx_strand_id
1 'polypeptide(L)'
;GYERWGPGISKYHQSHSKKYVLEPNQVENINGCSVKGTKTVHGDPEGVGFQIDYRGFKISYTSDTGYFEDLHKYHEGADILIASVLRPGNKSIRGHLCSRNFIELLKEVKPNWAIMTHFGLKMLSIDPIDEAKRITKESGVKTLAAFDGMSFEVNTQNPARIRIKTLKDVNSQIHSSNIDLNRRERKNTYQSSLKNGENDELTIGKN
;
A
#
# COMPACT_ATOMS: atom_id res chain seq x y z
N GLY A 1 0.26 32.07 -6.41
CA GLY A 1 0.45 31.48 -5.10
C GLY A 1 -0.50 30.31 -4.95
N TYR A 2 0.03 29.14 -4.74
CA TYR A 2 -0.80 27.99 -4.39
C TYR A 2 -1.27 28.19 -2.96
N GLU A 3 -2.58 28.26 -2.74
CA GLU A 3 -3.13 28.16 -1.39
C GLU A 3 -2.70 26.80 -0.83
N ARG A 4 -1.91 26.81 0.24
CA ARG A 4 -1.63 25.60 0.98
C ARG A 4 -2.94 25.10 1.53
N TRP A 5 -3.41 23.97 1.03
CA TRP A 5 -4.43 23.21 1.71
C TRP A 5 -3.90 22.92 3.10
N GLY A 6 -4.59 23.37 4.11
CA GLY A 6 -4.17 23.17 5.49
C GLY A 6 -3.99 21.67 5.77
N PRO A 7 -3.30 21.31 6.88
CA PRO A 7 -3.09 19.92 7.22
C PRO A 7 -4.42 19.19 7.22
N GLY A 8 -4.48 18.03 6.59
CA GLY A 8 -5.68 17.18 6.49
C GLY A 8 -6.25 16.71 7.84
N ILE A 9 -5.73 17.26 8.94
CA ILE A 9 -6.11 16.96 10.32
C ILE A 9 -6.81 18.20 10.90
N SER A 10 -8.00 18.02 11.48
CA SER A 10 -8.76 19.12 12.10
C SER A 10 -7.94 19.82 13.21
N LYS A 11 -8.25 21.08 13.48
CA LYS A 11 -7.58 21.86 14.56
C LYS A 11 -7.70 21.15 15.92
N TYR A 12 -8.82 20.49 16.17
CA TYR A 12 -9.03 19.69 17.38
C TYR A 12 -7.98 18.59 17.50
N HIS A 13 -7.85 17.74 16.47
CA HIS A 13 -6.85 16.66 16.49
C HIS A 13 -5.43 17.19 16.55
N GLN A 14 -5.14 18.31 15.88
CA GLN A 14 -3.83 18.96 15.94
C GLN A 14 -3.45 19.42 17.35
N SER A 15 -4.40 19.94 18.13
CA SER A 15 -4.15 20.41 19.50
C SER A 15 -3.98 19.26 20.51
N HIS A 16 -4.47 18.06 20.17
CA HIS A 16 -4.40 16.84 21.00
C HIS A 16 -3.36 15.83 20.53
N SER A 17 -2.53 16.18 19.53
CA SER A 17 -1.54 15.28 18.96
C SER A 17 -0.16 15.92 18.93
N LYS A 18 0.88 15.12 19.16
CA LYS A 18 2.24 15.53 18.84
C LYS A 18 2.45 15.39 17.34
N LYS A 19 2.92 16.46 16.69
CA LYS A 19 3.16 16.49 15.25
C LYS A 19 4.64 16.30 14.98
N TYR A 20 4.92 15.53 13.95
CA TYR A 20 6.23 15.37 13.37
C TYR A 20 6.15 15.74 11.89
N VAL A 21 7.07 16.55 11.41
CA VAL A 21 7.27 16.80 9.99
C VAL A 21 8.33 15.81 9.51
N LEU A 22 8.06 15.11 8.44
CA LEU A 22 8.95 14.10 7.91
C LEU A 22 9.33 14.48 6.48
N GLU A 23 10.62 14.69 6.24
CA GLU A 23 11.18 14.94 4.92
C GLU A 23 11.94 13.71 4.39
N PRO A 24 12.16 13.58 3.08
CA PRO A 24 12.96 12.51 2.53
C PRO A 24 14.34 12.41 3.19
N ASN A 25 14.71 11.20 3.63
CA ASN A 25 15.93 10.87 4.41
C ASN A 25 16.00 11.44 5.83
N GLN A 26 15.04 12.24 6.27
CA GLN A 26 14.93 12.62 7.67
C GLN A 26 14.51 11.40 8.50
N VAL A 27 15.06 11.31 9.71
CA VAL A 27 14.77 10.25 10.67
C VAL A 27 14.25 10.88 11.95
N GLU A 28 13.06 10.42 12.37
CA GLU A 28 12.44 10.79 13.63
C GLU A 28 12.30 9.57 14.55
N ASN A 29 12.54 9.78 15.85
CA ASN A 29 12.29 8.73 16.85
C ASN A 29 10.92 8.96 17.49
N ILE A 30 10.01 8.04 17.22
CA ILE A 30 8.61 8.12 17.66
C ILE A 30 8.27 6.87 18.48
N ASN A 31 8.07 7.04 19.77
CA ASN A 31 7.68 5.95 20.69
C ASN A 31 8.56 4.68 20.58
N GLY A 32 9.87 4.85 20.44
CA GLY A 32 10.81 3.75 20.33
C GLY A 32 10.94 3.12 18.93
N CYS A 33 10.27 3.70 17.94
CA CYS A 33 10.47 3.38 16.53
C CYS A 33 11.31 4.47 15.87
N SER A 34 12.23 4.08 14.99
CA SER A 34 12.90 5.00 14.07
C SER A 34 12.04 5.10 12.80
N VAL A 35 11.63 6.31 12.43
CA VAL A 35 10.81 6.58 11.25
C VAL A 35 11.59 7.45 10.28
N LYS A 36 11.92 6.90 9.11
CA LYS A 36 12.63 7.60 8.04
C LYS A 36 11.66 8.00 6.93
N GLY A 37 11.68 9.26 6.51
CA GLY A 37 10.95 9.73 5.33
C GLY A 37 11.55 9.16 4.04
N THR A 38 10.69 8.80 3.09
CA THR A 38 11.10 8.35 1.77
C THR A 38 10.55 9.29 0.70
N LYS A 39 11.34 9.51 -0.36
CA LYS A 39 10.97 10.40 -1.47
C LYS A 39 9.84 9.81 -2.29
N THR A 40 8.90 10.67 -2.69
CA THR A 40 7.90 10.37 -3.71
C THR A 40 8.05 11.25 -4.94
N VAL A 41 7.53 10.80 -6.06
CA VAL A 41 7.35 11.58 -7.29
C VAL A 41 5.87 11.50 -7.63
N HIS A 42 5.11 12.45 -7.11
CA HIS A 42 3.65 12.49 -7.21
C HIS A 42 3.15 13.91 -7.55
N GLY A 43 1.85 14.05 -7.77
CA GLY A 43 1.22 15.37 -8.01
C GLY A 43 1.23 16.28 -6.79
N ASP A 44 1.28 15.71 -5.58
CA ASP A 44 1.52 16.43 -4.33
C ASP A 44 3.04 16.54 -4.09
N PRO A 45 3.64 17.74 -4.17
CA PRO A 45 5.08 17.92 -3.99
C PRO A 45 5.56 17.69 -2.56
N GLU A 46 4.67 17.77 -1.57
CA GLU A 46 4.95 17.55 -0.15
C GLU A 46 4.70 16.09 0.27
N GLY A 47 4.29 15.23 -0.69
CA GLY A 47 4.03 13.83 -0.42
C GLY A 47 5.31 13.09 0.00
N VAL A 48 5.22 12.29 1.05
CA VAL A 48 6.31 11.41 1.51
C VAL A 48 5.78 10.00 1.77
N GLY A 49 6.61 9.02 1.50
CA GLY A 49 6.47 7.70 2.07
C GLY A 49 7.28 7.59 3.36
N PHE A 50 7.36 6.40 3.94
CA PHE A 50 8.16 6.21 5.16
C PHE A 50 8.68 4.79 5.29
N GLN A 51 9.74 4.64 6.08
CA GLN A 51 10.23 3.35 6.58
C GLN A 51 10.28 3.41 8.10
N ILE A 52 9.63 2.46 8.75
CA ILE A 52 9.64 2.30 10.21
C ILE A 52 10.60 1.16 10.55
N ASP A 53 11.56 1.45 11.44
CA ASP A 53 12.42 0.44 12.06
C ASP A 53 12.04 0.30 13.54
N TYR A 54 11.63 -0.90 13.91
CA TYR A 54 11.40 -1.27 15.29
C TYR A 54 12.28 -2.47 15.65
N ARG A 55 13.35 -2.20 16.42
CA ARG A 55 14.31 -3.21 16.88
C ARG A 55 14.92 -4.03 15.74
N GLY A 56 15.22 -3.38 14.62
CA GLY A 56 15.82 -3.99 13.42
C GLY A 56 14.83 -4.63 12.46
N PHE A 57 13.54 -4.69 12.80
CA PHE A 57 12.47 -5.10 11.89
C PHE A 57 11.93 -3.87 11.13
N LYS A 58 11.98 -3.90 9.81
CA LYS A 58 11.68 -2.75 8.95
C LYS A 58 10.44 -2.94 8.10
N ILE A 59 9.48 -2.02 8.25
CA ILE A 59 8.33 -1.90 7.37
C ILE A 59 8.49 -0.61 6.56
N SER A 60 8.38 -0.70 5.25
CA SER A 60 8.47 0.46 4.37
C SER A 60 7.19 0.64 3.55
N TYR A 61 6.75 1.90 3.38
CA TYR A 61 5.59 2.27 2.59
C TYR A 61 5.97 3.32 1.55
N THR A 62 5.66 3.04 0.29
CA THR A 62 6.03 3.94 -0.81
C THR A 62 5.21 5.22 -0.82
N SER A 63 4.01 5.25 -0.21
CA SER A 63 2.98 6.24 -0.53
C SER A 63 2.65 6.22 -2.03
N ASP A 64 1.93 7.20 -2.52
CA ASP A 64 1.67 7.37 -3.94
C ASP A 64 2.89 7.98 -4.62
N THR A 65 3.48 7.25 -5.57
CA THR A 65 4.67 7.69 -6.29
C THR A 65 4.73 7.05 -7.68
N GLY A 66 5.27 7.78 -8.64
CA GLY A 66 5.79 7.20 -9.87
C GLY A 66 7.10 6.48 -9.63
N TYR A 67 7.48 5.62 -10.57
CA TYR A 67 8.80 4.97 -10.55
C TYR A 67 9.89 5.97 -10.95
N PHE A 68 10.99 5.99 -10.22
CA PHE A 68 12.21 6.73 -10.53
C PHE A 68 13.43 5.88 -10.16
N GLU A 69 14.58 6.17 -10.76
CA GLU A 69 15.78 5.33 -10.73
C GLU A 69 16.23 4.93 -9.32
N ASP A 70 16.24 5.87 -8.38
CA ASP A 70 16.72 5.66 -7.01
C ASP A 70 15.62 5.23 -6.02
N LEU A 71 14.41 4.91 -6.48
CA LEU A 71 13.28 4.56 -5.60
C LEU A 71 13.65 3.43 -4.63
N HIS A 72 14.35 2.41 -5.10
CA HIS A 72 14.76 1.26 -4.28
C HIS A 72 15.64 1.65 -3.08
N LYS A 73 16.50 2.66 -3.21
CA LYS A 73 17.41 3.11 -2.15
C LYS A 73 16.66 3.64 -0.91
N TYR A 74 15.48 4.20 -1.10
CA TYR A 74 14.65 4.68 0.00
C TYR A 74 14.01 3.54 0.79
N HIS A 75 13.88 2.35 0.20
CA HIS A 75 13.22 1.18 0.78
C HIS A 75 14.18 0.04 1.10
N GLU A 76 15.48 0.28 0.96
CA GLU A 76 16.52 -0.73 1.20
C GLU A 76 16.44 -1.32 2.60
N GLY A 77 16.61 -2.63 2.70
CA GLY A 77 16.57 -3.39 3.94
C GLY A 77 15.17 -3.55 4.55
N ALA A 78 14.10 -3.22 3.81
CA ALA A 78 12.74 -3.47 4.28
C ALA A 78 12.45 -4.98 4.39
N ASP A 79 11.95 -5.43 5.54
CA ASP A 79 11.40 -6.78 5.70
C ASP A 79 10.03 -6.90 5.05
N ILE A 80 9.23 -5.84 5.14
CA ILE A 80 7.95 -5.71 4.45
C ILE A 80 7.94 -4.43 3.65
N LEU A 81 7.63 -4.53 2.35
CA LEU A 81 7.40 -3.38 1.49
C LEU A 81 5.92 -3.28 1.13
N ILE A 82 5.28 -2.20 1.56
CA ILE A 82 3.92 -1.85 1.17
C ILE A 82 4.00 -0.82 0.05
N ALA A 83 3.27 -1.02 -1.05
CA ALA A 83 3.33 -0.13 -2.19
C ALA A 83 1.94 0.20 -2.76
N SER A 84 1.76 1.46 -3.12
CA SER A 84 0.61 1.94 -3.90
C SER A 84 0.75 1.54 -5.36
N VAL A 85 0.08 0.45 -5.78
CA VAL A 85 0.17 -0.10 -7.14
C VAL A 85 -1.15 0.11 -7.87
N LEU A 86 -1.29 1.27 -8.50
CA LEU A 86 -2.57 1.73 -9.05
C LEU A 86 -3.08 0.88 -10.22
N ARG A 87 -2.17 0.40 -11.09
CA ARG A 87 -2.54 -0.26 -12.36
C ARG A 87 -1.84 -1.59 -12.56
N PRO A 88 -2.53 -2.54 -13.22
CA PRO A 88 -1.89 -3.76 -13.67
C PRO A 88 -0.99 -3.52 -14.88
N GLY A 89 -0.17 -4.53 -15.19
CA GLY A 89 0.65 -4.57 -16.40
C GLY A 89 1.77 -3.54 -16.40
N ASN A 90 2.03 -2.93 -17.58
CA ASN A 90 3.19 -2.08 -17.85
C ASN A 90 2.87 -0.61 -18.15
N LYS A 91 1.63 -0.18 -17.99
CA LYS A 91 1.19 1.20 -18.27
C LYS A 91 0.90 1.92 -16.97
N SER A 92 1.89 2.63 -16.44
CA SER A 92 1.71 3.52 -15.30
C SER A 92 0.91 4.77 -15.65
N ILE A 93 0.39 5.44 -14.63
CA ILE A 93 -0.10 6.83 -14.71
C ILE A 93 0.98 7.71 -14.06
N ARG A 94 1.08 8.95 -14.51
CA ARG A 94 2.00 9.93 -13.91
C ARG A 94 1.81 9.98 -12.40
N GLY A 95 2.90 9.82 -11.67
CA GLY A 95 2.89 9.83 -10.20
C GLY A 95 2.42 8.53 -9.52
N HIS A 96 2.21 7.44 -10.28
CA HIS A 96 1.76 6.17 -9.69
C HIS A 96 2.50 4.98 -10.29
N LEU A 97 2.71 3.95 -9.47
CA LEU A 97 3.29 2.68 -9.91
C LEU A 97 2.25 1.84 -10.66
N CYS A 98 2.75 1.06 -11.62
CA CYS A 98 2.05 -0.10 -12.16
C CYS A 98 2.77 -1.39 -11.72
N SER A 99 2.17 -2.55 -12.01
CA SER A 99 2.74 -3.84 -11.63
C SER A 99 4.16 -4.05 -12.16
N ARG A 100 4.48 -3.60 -13.36
CA ARG A 100 5.83 -3.69 -13.93
C ARG A 100 6.85 -2.92 -13.09
N ASN A 101 6.53 -1.67 -12.74
CA ASN A 101 7.39 -0.86 -11.88
C ASN A 101 7.58 -1.50 -10.51
N PHE A 102 6.52 -2.10 -9.96
CA PHE A 102 6.60 -2.77 -8.67
C PHE A 102 7.47 -4.01 -8.73
N ILE A 103 7.39 -4.82 -9.80
CA ILE A 103 8.28 -5.97 -10.01
C ILE A 103 9.75 -5.54 -10.05
N GLU A 104 10.06 -4.44 -10.74
CA GLU A 104 11.41 -3.89 -10.81
C GLU A 104 11.89 -3.45 -9.43
N LEU A 105 11.07 -2.71 -8.70
CA LEU A 105 11.37 -2.30 -7.33
C LEU A 105 11.63 -3.50 -6.40
N LEU A 106 10.81 -4.55 -6.49
CA LEU A 106 10.95 -5.77 -5.69
C LEU A 106 12.25 -6.54 -5.97
N LYS A 107 12.71 -6.54 -7.21
CA LYS A 107 13.98 -7.19 -7.59
C LYS A 107 15.20 -6.52 -6.98
N GLU A 108 15.11 -5.21 -6.71
CA GLU A 108 16.17 -4.44 -6.06
C GLU A 108 16.07 -4.51 -4.54
N VAL A 109 14.90 -4.22 -3.96
CA VAL A 109 14.70 -4.16 -2.50
C VAL A 109 14.73 -5.54 -1.85
N LYS A 110 14.17 -6.56 -2.50
CA LYS A 110 14.10 -7.97 -2.06
C LYS A 110 13.55 -8.16 -0.64
N PRO A 111 12.40 -7.57 -0.30
CA PRO A 111 11.82 -7.75 1.01
C PRO A 111 11.36 -9.20 1.24
N ASN A 112 11.15 -9.61 2.49
CA ASN A 112 10.56 -10.92 2.80
C ASN A 112 9.11 -11.02 2.28
N TRP A 113 8.38 -9.88 2.33
CA TRP A 113 7.02 -9.76 1.85
C TRP A 113 6.77 -8.41 1.17
N ALA A 114 5.95 -8.44 0.15
CA ALA A 114 5.44 -7.27 -0.53
C ALA A 114 3.92 -7.21 -0.42
N ILE A 115 3.37 -6.02 -0.21
CA ILE A 115 1.94 -5.80 -0.07
C ILE A 115 1.53 -4.70 -1.06
N MET A 116 0.63 -5.04 -1.97
CA MET A 116 0.04 -4.09 -2.91
C MET A 116 -1.22 -3.48 -2.30
N THR A 117 -1.41 -2.19 -2.50
CA THR A 117 -2.61 -1.45 -2.10
C THR A 117 -2.91 -0.34 -3.10
N HIS A 118 -3.91 0.50 -2.84
CA HIS A 118 -4.27 1.67 -3.66
C HIS A 118 -4.68 1.29 -5.10
N PHE A 119 -5.63 0.37 -5.23
CA PHE A 119 -6.02 -0.17 -6.52
C PHE A 119 -6.96 0.76 -7.28
N GLY A 120 -6.56 1.14 -8.50
CA GLY A 120 -7.45 1.82 -9.43
C GLY A 120 -8.42 0.85 -10.13
N LEU A 121 -9.45 1.39 -10.80
CA LEU A 121 -10.49 0.60 -11.47
C LEU A 121 -9.94 -0.50 -12.40
N LYS A 122 -8.85 -0.23 -13.12
CA LYS A 122 -8.23 -1.23 -14.00
C LYS A 122 -7.58 -2.38 -13.22
N MET A 123 -7.05 -2.13 -12.02
CA MET A 123 -6.53 -3.17 -11.16
C MET A 123 -7.70 -3.99 -10.58
N LEU A 124 -8.78 -3.33 -10.17
CA LEU A 124 -9.97 -3.99 -9.63
C LEU A 124 -10.73 -4.81 -10.68
N SER A 125 -10.64 -4.44 -11.98
CA SER A 125 -11.29 -5.19 -13.06
C SER A 125 -10.64 -6.55 -13.36
N ILE A 126 -9.40 -6.76 -12.90
CA ILE A 126 -8.65 -8.00 -13.04
C ILE A 126 -8.51 -8.68 -11.71
N ASP A 127 -8.89 -9.31 -11.00
CA ASP A 127 -8.58 -9.84 -9.65
C ASP A 127 -7.16 -9.44 -9.14
N PRO A 128 -7.02 -8.45 -8.22
CA PRO A 128 -5.72 -8.04 -7.68
C PRO A 128 -4.93 -9.18 -7.03
N ILE A 129 -5.62 -10.26 -6.59
CA ILE A 129 -4.97 -11.44 -6.01
C ILE A 129 -4.23 -12.22 -7.10
N ASP A 130 -4.81 -12.36 -8.28
CA ASP A 130 -4.16 -13.06 -9.38
C ASP A 130 -2.98 -12.22 -9.92
N GLU A 131 -3.10 -10.89 -9.91
CA GLU A 131 -1.99 -10.00 -10.23
C GLU A 131 -0.86 -10.09 -9.19
N ALA A 132 -1.17 -10.17 -7.90
CA ALA A 132 -0.18 -10.39 -6.85
C ALA A 132 0.57 -11.72 -7.01
N LYS A 133 -0.12 -12.79 -7.43
CA LYS A 133 0.52 -14.08 -7.77
C LYS A 133 1.46 -13.94 -8.97
N ARG A 134 1.05 -13.20 -10.01
CA ARG A 134 1.89 -12.91 -11.16
C ARG A 134 3.15 -12.15 -10.74
N ILE A 135 3.00 -11.11 -9.92
CA ILE A 135 4.13 -10.33 -9.39
C ILE A 135 5.06 -11.22 -8.58
N THR A 136 4.53 -12.09 -7.71
CA THR A 136 5.32 -13.07 -6.96
C THR A 136 6.17 -13.92 -7.90
N LYS A 137 5.57 -14.46 -8.97
CA LYS A 137 6.28 -15.30 -9.95
C LYS A 137 7.38 -14.54 -10.68
N GLU A 138 7.15 -13.29 -11.06
CA GLU A 138 8.10 -12.50 -11.85
C GLU A 138 9.20 -11.82 -11.03
N SER A 139 8.92 -11.45 -9.78
CA SER A 139 9.88 -10.81 -8.89
C SER A 139 10.66 -11.78 -8.00
N GLY A 140 10.08 -12.96 -7.72
CA GLY A 140 10.60 -13.89 -6.70
C GLY A 140 10.23 -13.50 -5.26
N VAL A 141 9.54 -12.38 -5.05
CA VAL A 141 9.13 -11.88 -3.73
C VAL A 141 7.67 -12.22 -3.45
N LYS A 142 7.39 -12.82 -2.30
CA LYS A 142 6.02 -13.14 -1.87
C LYS A 142 5.18 -11.86 -1.82
N THR A 143 4.18 -11.76 -2.67
CA THR A 143 3.34 -10.56 -2.82
C THR A 143 1.90 -10.85 -2.49
N LEU A 144 1.27 -9.94 -1.75
CA LEU A 144 -0.13 -9.98 -1.36
C LEU A 144 -0.87 -8.75 -1.89
N ALA A 145 -2.11 -8.93 -2.30
CA ALA A 145 -3.03 -7.83 -2.54
C ALA A 145 -3.80 -7.53 -1.25
N ALA A 146 -3.68 -6.30 -0.75
CA ALA A 146 -4.42 -5.86 0.42
C ALA A 146 -5.91 -5.63 0.10
N PHE A 147 -6.75 -5.68 1.11
CA PHE A 147 -8.17 -5.32 1.04
C PHE A 147 -8.59 -4.66 2.35
N ASP A 148 -9.68 -3.92 2.34
CA ASP A 148 -10.17 -3.18 3.49
C ASP A 148 -10.45 -4.12 4.67
N GLY A 149 -9.94 -3.75 5.83
CA GLY A 149 -10.04 -4.56 7.05
C GLY A 149 -9.05 -5.71 7.15
N MET A 150 -8.11 -5.86 6.22
CA MET A 150 -7.02 -6.83 6.33
C MET A 150 -6.02 -6.38 7.40
N SER A 151 -5.59 -7.30 8.25
CA SER A 151 -4.52 -7.08 9.23
C SER A 151 -3.45 -8.14 9.13
N PHE A 152 -2.23 -7.76 9.49
CA PHE A 152 -1.07 -8.65 9.48
C PHE A 152 -0.47 -8.74 10.87
N GLU A 153 -0.22 -9.95 11.32
CA GLU A 153 0.67 -10.19 12.46
C GLU A 153 2.03 -10.65 11.94
N VAL A 154 3.06 -9.95 12.34
CA VAL A 154 4.43 -10.27 11.94
C VAL A 154 5.21 -10.76 13.15
N ASN A 155 5.90 -11.87 12.98
CA ASN A 155 6.89 -12.30 13.96
C ASN A 155 8.21 -11.57 13.68
N THR A 156 8.57 -10.57 14.49
CA THR A 156 9.80 -9.79 14.31
C THR A 156 11.07 -10.61 14.44
N GLN A 157 11.02 -11.77 15.10
CA GLN A 157 12.11 -12.74 15.20
C GLN A 157 12.24 -13.61 13.93
N ASN A 158 11.18 -13.72 13.15
CA ASN A 158 11.15 -14.44 11.88
C ASN A 158 10.25 -13.71 10.85
N PRO A 159 10.76 -12.62 10.25
CA PRO A 159 9.96 -11.77 9.35
C PRO A 159 9.48 -12.48 8.07
N ALA A 160 10.05 -13.64 7.75
CA ALA A 160 9.54 -14.47 6.65
C ALA A 160 8.17 -15.12 6.94
N ARG A 161 7.69 -15.05 8.20
CA ARG A 161 6.38 -15.57 8.61
C ARG A 161 5.46 -14.41 8.98
N ILE A 162 4.43 -14.22 8.18
CA ILE A 162 3.31 -13.34 8.52
C ILE A 162 2.03 -14.17 8.68
N ARG A 163 1.19 -13.74 9.60
CA ARG A 163 -0.16 -14.27 9.77
C ARG A 163 -1.15 -13.20 9.30
N ILE A 164 -1.96 -13.54 8.32
CA ILE A 164 -3.00 -12.65 7.79
C ILE A 164 -4.28 -12.91 8.58
N LYS A 165 -4.89 -11.84 9.09
CA LYS A 165 -6.20 -11.87 9.71
C LYS A 165 -7.16 -10.99 8.91
N THR A 166 -8.39 -11.43 8.79
CA THR A 166 -9.50 -10.64 8.26
C THR A 166 -10.37 -10.15 9.41
N LEU A 167 -11.21 -9.13 9.19
CA LEU A 167 -12.19 -8.70 10.21
C LEU A 167 -13.10 -9.83 10.69
N LYS A 168 -13.39 -10.80 9.82
CA LYS A 168 -14.17 -11.99 10.19
C LYS A 168 -13.39 -12.90 11.13
N ASP A 169 -12.08 -13.00 10.99
CA ASP A 169 -11.22 -13.81 11.87
C ASP A 169 -11.09 -13.22 13.27
N VAL A 170 -11.25 -11.91 13.40
CA VAL A 170 -11.27 -11.21 14.71
C VAL A 170 -12.58 -11.49 15.45
N ASN A 171 -13.67 -11.68 14.72
CA ASN A 171 -15.01 -11.96 15.29
C ASN A 171 -15.35 -13.43 15.40
N SER A 172 -14.57 -14.32 14.78
CA SER A 172 -14.80 -15.76 14.83
C SER A 172 -13.56 -16.50 15.33
N GLN A 173 -13.52 -16.79 16.60
CA GLN A 173 -12.63 -17.84 17.14
C GLN A 173 -13.02 -19.25 16.65
N ILE A 174 -13.83 -19.36 15.59
CA ILE A 174 -14.36 -20.62 15.09
C ILE A 174 -14.19 -20.65 13.56
N HIS A 175 -13.35 -21.53 13.11
CA HIS A 175 -13.12 -22.14 11.78
C HIS A 175 -11.78 -21.78 11.13
N SER A 176 -10.81 -22.58 11.51
CA SER A 176 -9.60 -22.87 10.73
C SER A 176 -9.99 -23.64 9.47
N SER A 177 -9.72 -23.08 8.34
CA SER A 177 -9.75 -23.64 6.99
C SER A 177 -10.77 -22.99 6.07
N ASN A 178 -10.35 -21.97 5.31
CA ASN A 178 -10.93 -21.75 3.97
C ASN A 178 -10.32 -20.52 3.29
N ILE A 179 -9.14 -20.70 2.69
CA ILE A 179 -8.57 -19.76 1.70
C ILE A 179 -9.49 -19.65 0.47
N ASP A 180 -10.27 -20.68 0.15
CA ASP A 180 -11.14 -20.71 -1.03
C ASP A 180 -12.49 -20.00 -0.85
N LEU A 181 -13.07 -19.95 0.34
CA LEU A 181 -14.31 -19.22 0.60
C LEU A 181 -14.08 -17.70 0.55
N ASN A 182 -12.95 -17.25 1.04
CA ASN A 182 -12.55 -15.85 0.94
C ASN A 182 -12.36 -15.36 -0.51
N ARG A 183 -12.06 -16.24 -1.47
CA ARG A 183 -11.91 -15.88 -2.88
C ARG A 183 -13.25 -15.54 -3.53
N ARG A 184 -14.32 -16.25 -3.22
CA ARG A 184 -15.67 -16.00 -3.78
C ARG A 184 -16.29 -14.73 -3.20
N GLU A 185 -16.14 -14.51 -1.90
CA GLU A 185 -16.66 -13.30 -1.25
C GLU A 185 -15.92 -12.01 -1.71
N ARG A 186 -14.60 -12.09 -1.95
CA ARG A 186 -13.80 -10.96 -2.47
C ARG A 186 -14.18 -10.58 -3.90
N LYS A 187 -14.41 -11.57 -4.79
CA LYS A 187 -14.90 -11.30 -6.14
C LYS A 187 -16.25 -10.58 -6.11
N ASN A 188 -17.14 -10.97 -5.22
CA ASN A 188 -18.42 -10.33 -5.07
C ASN A 188 -18.30 -8.89 -4.54
N THR A 189 -17.40 -8.62 -3.62
CA THR A 189 -17.16 -7.27 -3.07
C THR A 189 -16.56 -6.35 -4.14
N TYR A 190 -15.55 -6.80 -4.89
CA TYR A 190 -14.99 -6.02 -6.00
C TYR A 190 -16.00 -5.82 -7.14
N GLN A 191 -16.79 -6.83 -7.48
CA GLN A 191 -17.81 -6.71 -8.53
C GLN A 191 -19.01 -5.84 -8.11
N SER A 192 -19.42 -5.85 -6.85
CA SER A 192 -20.46 -4.97 -6.35
C SER A 192 -20.02 -3.49 -6.33
N SER A 193 -18.77 -3.22 -5.99
CA SER A 193 -18.20 -1.87 -6.07
C SER A 193 -18.13 -1.35 -7.50
N LEU A 194 -17.83 -2.22 -8.47
CA LEU A 194 -17.83 -1.85 -9.90
C LEU A 194 -19.24 -1.54 -10.43
N LYS A 195 -20.25 -2.32 -10.02
CA LYS A 195 -21.65 -2.09 -10.45
C LYS A 195 -22.26 -0.82 -9.88
N ASN A 196 -21.87 -0.44 -8.66
CA ASN A 196 -22.32 0.80 -8.03
C ASN A 196 -21.63 2.05 -8.58
N GLY A 197 -20.46 1.93 -9.20
CA GLY A 197 -19.74 3.03 -9.86
C GLY A 197 -20.21 3.33 -11.30
N GLU A 198 -20.93 2.40 -11.94
CA GLU A 198 -21.50 2.63 -13.29
C GLU A 198 -22.77 3.49 -13.29
N ASN A 199 -23.38 3.73 -12.12
CA ASN A 199 -24.62 4.52 -12.01
C ASN A 199 -24.40 6.02 -11.74
N ASP A 200 -23.17 6.48 -11.58
CA ASP A 200 -22.83 7.90 -11.43
C ASP A 200 -22.29 8.52 -12.74
N GLU A 201 -22.95 8.26 -13.87
CA GLU A 201 -22.81 9.13 -15.03
C GLU A 201 -23.50 10.46 -14.76
N LEU A 202 -22.68 11.44 -14.42
CA LEU A 202 -23.04 12.85 -14.33
C LEU A 202 -23.71 13.31 -15.63
N THR A 203 -25.01 13.55 -15.56
CA THR A 203 -25.75 14.29 -16.55
C THR A 203 -25.27 15.74 -16.51
N ILE A 204 -24.30 16.09 -17.36
CA ILE A 204 -23.95 17.48 -17.61
C ILE A 204 -25.10 18.09 -18.41
N GLY A 205 -26.00 18.76 -17.72
CA GLY A 205 -27.05 19.60 -18.31
C GLY A 205 -26.40 20.73 -19.11
N LYS A 206 -26.67 20.74 -20.41
CA LYS A 206 -26.47 21.91 -21.24
C LYS A 206 -27.58 22.93 -20.88
N ASN A 207 -27.19 24.08 -20.41
CA ASN A 207 -27.83 25.37 -20.65
C ASN A 207 -26.74 26.44 -20.68
#